data_46764731c7135499dbae71a57eed2855
#
_entry.id   46764731c7135499dbae71a57eed2855
#
_cell.length_a   1.000
_cell.length_b   1.000
_cell.length_c   1.000
_cell.angle_alpha   90.00
_cell.angle_beta   90.00
_cell.angle_gamma   90.00
#
_symmetry.space_group_name_H-M   'P 1'
#
loop_
_entity.id
_entity.type
_entity.pdbx_description
1 polymer ?
#
loop_
_entity_poly.entity_id
_entity_poly.type
_entity_poly.pdbx_seq_one_letter_code
_entity_poly.pdbx_strand_id
1 'polypeptide(L)'
;MEIMPTPSGSGPSGAPEPHRVEAGLGAAWWGESWRIFVAAPGAWIGMVVVFAVVSTLLFFIPAVGGILQSVLTPVFAGGVMLGCHALARGERLTVGHLFEGFQGGRLAPLLVLGFIWLAILVGLAIVAVAFAYVALGASGVSALMALGADAQADYVTLTPLLLSAGVAFLVIAMICVTVVLLAAMAYWFAPALVVLNGEPPVSALRKSFDASLRNIGAFLLYSVIYIGLAIVASIPAGLGWLVLGPMVAGSCYAGWRTIFGPPADSRPAPG
;
A
#
# COMPACT_ATOMS: atom_id res chain seq x y z
N MET A 1 0.80 -25.22 -52.55
CA MET A 1 1.71 -24.33 -51.77
C MET A 1 0.81 -23.40 -50.99
N GLU A 2 0.38 -23.87 -49.83
CA GLU A 2 -0.61 -23.26 -48.98
C GLU A 2 0.12 -22.34 -47.99
N ILE A 3 -0.10 -21.05 -48.10
CA ILE A 3 0.50 -20.05 -47.24
C ILE A 3 -0.25 -20.11 -45.90
N MET A 4 0.43 -20.68 -44.88
CA MET A 4 -0.04 -20.59 -43.52
C MET A 4 -0.26 -19.13 -43.13
N PRO A 5 -1.42 -18.77 -42.54
CA PRO A 5 -1.61 -17.43 -42.01
C PRO A 5 -0.63 -17.20 -40.87
N THR A 6 0.14 -16.13 -40.98
CA THR A 6 0.95 -15.61 -39.87
C THR A 6 0.05 -15.33 -38.68
N PRO A 7 0.41 -15.76 -37.44
CA PRO A 7 -0.33 -15.40 -36.27
C PRO A 7 -0.26 -13.88 -36.09
N SER A 8 -1.38 -13.23 -36.33
CA SER A 8 -1.57 -11.80 -36.12
C SER A 8 -1.54 -11.49 -34.64
N GLY A 9 -0.60 -10.61 -34.26
CA GLY A 9 -0.79 -9.68 -33.17
C GLY A 9 -0.62 -10.25 -31.76
N SER A 10 0.64 -10.33 -31.30
CA SER A 10 0.90 -10.05 -29.90
C SER A 10 0.52 -8.60 -29.62
N GLY A 11 -0.69 -8.38 -29.16
CA GLY A 11 -1.09 -7.14 -28.51
C GLY A 11 -0.17 -6.89 -27.30
N PRO A 12 -0.08 -5.65 -26.81
CA PRO A 12 0.82 -5.32 -25.70
C PRO A 12 0.55 -6.27 -24.55
N SER A 13 1.62 -6.94 -24.08
CA SER A 13 1.63 -7.89 -22.97
C SER A 13 1.37 -7.16 -21.64
N GLY A 14 0.11 -6.74 -21.44
CA GLY A 14 -0.37 -6.20 -20.19
C GLY A 14 -0.86 -7.30 -19.25
N ALA A 15 -0.99 -7.01 -17.97
CA ALA A 15 -1.63 -7.91 -17.03
C ALA A 15 -3.04 -8.27 -17.52
N PRO A 16 -3.49 -9.53 -17.36
CA PRO A 16 -4.87 -9.88 -17.61
C PRO A 16 -5.83 -9.04 -16.76
N GLU A 17 -7.07 -8.93 -17.20
CA GLU A 17 -8.12 -8.27 -16.42
C GLU A 17 -8.33 -8.98 -15.08
N PRO A 18 -8.58 -8.23 -13.98
CA PRO A 18 -8.80 -8.83 -12.68
C PRO A 18 -10.10 -9.62 -12.65
N HIS A 19 -10.06 -10.86 -12.17
CA HIS A 19 -11.25 -11.68 -11.99
C HIS A 19 -11.70 -11.71 -10.53
N ARG A 20 -12.96 -12.10 -10.34
CA ARG A 20 -13.55 -12.29 -9.02
C ARG A 20 -13.03 -13.55 -8.38
N VAL A 21 -12.79 -13.47 -7.08
CA VAL A 21 -12.41 -14.60 -6.25
C VAL A 21 -13.38 -14.77 -5.07
N GLU A 22 -13.44 -15.95 -4.50
CA GLU A 22 -14.24 -16.21 -3.31
C GLU A 22 -13.71 -15.43 -2.11
N ALA A 23 -14.60 -14.97 -1.23
CA ALA A 23 -14.22 -14.20 -0.04
C ALA A 23 -13.25 -14.97 0.88
N GLY A 24 -13.37 -16.30 0.95
CA GLY A 24 -12.49 -17.18 1.73
C GLY A 24 -11.02 -17.11 1.33
N LEU A 25 -10.71 -16.70 0.09
CA LEU A 25 -9.32 -16.55 -0.36
C LEU A 25 -8.58 -15.43 0.38
N GLY A 26 -9.28 -14.45 0.94
CA GLY A 26 -8.66 -13.46 1.82
C GLY A 26 -7.92 -14.08 3.02
N ALA A 27 -8.44 -15.16 3.59
CA ALA A 27 -7.73 -15.93 4.62
C ALA A 27 -6.64 -16.83 4.04
N ALA A 28 -6.87 -17.43 2.88
CA ALA A 28 -5.90 -18.29 2.22
C ALA A 28 -4.61 -17.55 1.83
N TRP A 29 -4.68 -16.25 1.49
CA TRP A 29 -3.51 -15.42 1.23
C TRP A 29 -2.56 -15.33 2.43
N TRP A 30 -3.09 -15.35 3.66
CA TRP A 30 -2.27 -15.40 4.88
C TRP A 30 -1.56 -16.74 5.03
N GLY A 31 -2.23 -17.84 4.75
CA GLY A 31 -1.63 -19.20 4.78
C GLY A 31 -0.51 -19.36 3.74
N GLU A 32 -0.72 -18.83 2.52
CA GLU A 32 0.31 -18.84 1.48
C GLU A 32 1.48 -17.94 1.86
N SER A 33 1.20 -16.76 2.41
CA SER A 33 2.21 -15.83 2.90
C SER A 33 3.08 -16.43 3.99
N TRP A 34 2.50 -17.19 4.91
CA TRP A 34 3.27 -17.93 5.92
C TRP A 34 4.24 -18.91 5.28
N ARG A 35 3.79 -19.66 4.24
CA ARG A 35 4.67 -20.57 3.49
C ARG A 35 5.81 -19.85 2.80
N ILE A 36 5.54 -18.69 2.20
CA ILE A 36 6.56 -17.83 1.58
C ILE A 36 7.56 -17.33 2.64
N PHE A 37 7.11 -16.96 3.82
CA PHE A 37 7.98 -16.51 4.91
C PHE A 37 8.89 -17.65 5.42
N VAL A 38 8.33 -18.81 5.73
CA VAL A 38 9.11 -19.94 6.30
C VAL A 38 10.07 -20.57 5.30
N ALA A 39 9.89 -20.33 4.00
CA ALA A 39 10.82 -20.78 2.98
C ALA A 39 12.19 -20.09 3.05
N ALA A 40 12.26 -18.85 3.55
CA ALA A 40 13.51 -18.10 3.65
C ALA A 40 13.47 -17.05 4.79
N PRO A 41 13.24 -17.44 6.06
CA PRO A 41 12.98 -16.49 7.14
C PRO A 41 14.15 -15.52 7.39
N GLY A 42 15.40 -16.00 7.30
CA GLY A 42 16.58 -15.15 7.46
C GLY A 42 16.70 -14.05 6.40
N ALA A 43 16.37 -14.35 5.13
CA ALA A 43 16.38 -13.36 4.06
C ALA A 43 15.27 -12.32 4.27
N TRP A 44 14.08 -12.75 4.68
CA TRP A 44 12.95 -11.86 4.97
C TRP A 44 13.25 -10.90 6.11
N ILE A 45 13.77 -11.43 7.24
CA ILE A 45 14.17 -10.59 8.38
C ILE A 45 15.27 -9.63 7.95
N GLY A 46 16.26 -10.09 7.18
CA GLY A 46 17.32 -9.23 6.64
C GLY A 46 16.77 -8.09 5.77
N MET A 47 15.79 -8.36 4.90
CA MET A 47 15.14 -7.33 4.08
C MET A 47 14.41 -6.29 4.94
N VAL A 48 13.67 -6.74 5.97
CA VAL A 48 12.98 -5.82 6.90
C VAL A 48 13.97 -4.96 7.66
N VAL A 49 15.05 -5.54 8.19
CA VAL A 49 16.09 -4.80 8.92
C VAL A 49 16.76 -3.77 8.01
N VAL A 50 17.16 -4.15 6.79
CA VAL A 50 17.77 -3.22 5.84
C VAL A 50 16.79 -2.10 5.45
N PHE A 51 15.52 -2.44 5.18
CA PHE A 51 14.50 -1.43 4.91
C PHE A 51 14.30 -0.48 6.10
N ALA A 52 14.25 -1.01 7.33
CA ALA A 52 14.12 -0.21 8.54
C ALA A 52 15.33 0.73 8.74
N VAL A 53 16.55 0.25 8.50
CA VAL A 53 17.76 1.08 8.56
C VAL A 53 17.70 2.20 7.52
N VAL A 54 17.39 1.88 6.27
CA VAL A 54 17.26 2.90 5.21
C VAL A 54 16.18 3.92 5.56
N SER A 55 15.01 3.48 6.01
CA SER A 55 13.90 4.36 6.43
C SER A 55 14.31 5.26 7.60
N THR A 56 15.04 4.72 8.58
CA THR A 56 15.55 5.49 9.73
C THR A 56 16.58 6.54 9.29
N LEU A 57 17.50 6.18 8.40
CA LEU A 57 18.47 7.15 7.86
C LEU A 57 17.79 8.27 7.10
N LEU A 58 16.77 7.96 6.29
CA LEU A 58 15.96 8.96 5.59
C LEU A 58 15.20 9.85 6.59
N PHE A 59 14.66 9.30 7.66
CA PHE A 59 13.93 10.08 8.68
C PHE A 59 14.79 11.18 9.31
N PHE A 60 16.11 10.95 9.46
CA PHE A 60 17.03 11.97 9.98
C PHE A 60 17.36 13.10 9.00
N ILE A 61 16.87 13.06 7.75
CA ILE A 61 17.03 14.16 6.79
C ILE A 61 15.78 15.07 6.87
N PRO A 62 15.83 16.25 7.54
CA PRO A 62 14.68 17.11 7.69
C PRO A 62 14.08 17.51 6.35
N ALA A 63 12.76 17.57 6.26
CA ALA A 63 11.94 17.93 5.10
C ALA A 63 12.08 17.04 3.87
N VAL A 64 13.28 16.54 3.55
CA VAL A 64 13.55 15.75 2.34
C VAL A 64 13.30 14.25 2.57
N GLY A 65 13.60 13.75 3.78
CA GLY A 65 13.54 12.32 4.07
C GLY A 65 12.15 11.70 3.91
N GLY A 66 11.11 12.38 4.38
CA GLY A 66 9.73 11.94 4.19
C GLY A 66 9.28 11.91 2.72
N ILE A 67 9.75 12.88 1.92
CA ILE A 67 9.51 12.92 0.47
C ILE A 67 10.19 11.74 -0.20
N LEU A 68 11.48 11.53 0.09
CA LEU A 68 12.25 10.41 -0.47
C LEU A 68 11.64 9.06 -0.07
N GLN A 69 11.27 8.89 1.20
CA GLN A 69 10.60 7.68 1.69
C GLN A 69 9.31 7.41 0.92
N SER A 70 8.46 8.42 0.73
CA SER A 70 7.19 8.30 0.01
C SER A 70 7.40 7.89 -1.44
N VAL A 71 8.40 8.48 -2.11
CA VAL A 71 8.70 8.22 -3.52
C VAL A 71 9.39 6.86 -3.72
N LEU A 72 10.24 6.43 -2.78
CA LEU A 72 10.99 5.18 -2.88
C LEU A 72 10.22 3.94 -2.40
N THR A 73 9.18 4.11 -1.59
CA THR A 73 8.38 2.98 -1.07
C THR A 73 7.88 2.04 -2.18
N PRO A 74 7.29 2.50 -3.31
CA PRO A 74 6.89 1.61 -4.40
C PRO A 74 8.08 0.90 -5.07
N VAL A 75 9.27 1.50 -5.06
CA VAL A 75 10.48 0.88 -5.63
C VAL A 75 10.91 -0.32 -4.78
N PHE A 76 10.94 -0.17 -3.46
CA PHE A 76 11.20 -1.27 -2.54
C PHE A 76 10.11 -2.34 -2.61
N ALA A 77 8.83 -1.92 -2.67
CA ALA A 77 7.71 -2.86 -2.83
C ALA A 77 7.84 -3.69 -4.12
N GLY A 78 8.23 -3.06 -5.23
CA GLY A 78 8.51 -3.76 -6.48
C GLY A 78 9.63 -4.80 -6.34
N GLY A 79 10.72 -4.45 -5.67
CA GLY A 79 11.82 -5.38 -5.36
C GLY A 79 11.36 -6.58 -4.54
N VAL A 80 10.56 -6.33 -3.50
CA VAL A 80 9.96 -7.40 -2.67
C VAL A 80 9.06 -8.32 -3.49
N MET A 81 8.26 -7.78 -4.41
CA MET A 81 7.41 -8.60 -5.31
C MET A 81 8.24 -9.49 -6.23
N LEU A 82 9.38 -8.99 -6.73
CA LEU A 82 10.34 -9.80 -7.51
C LEU A 82 10.94 -10.91 -6.66
N GLY A 83 11.29 -10.64 -5.40
CA GLY A 83 11.75 -11.67 -4.45
C GLY A 83 10.69 -12.75 -4.18
N CYS A 84 9.43 -12.38 -3.98
CA CYS A 84 8.32 -13.35 -3.87
C CYS A 84 8.20 -14.19 -5.13
N HIS A 85 8.36 -13.58 -6.30
CA HIS A 85 8.29 -14.27 -7.59
C HIS A 85 9.47 -15.23 -7.81
N ALA A 86 10.68 -14.85 -7.40
CA ALA A 86 11.85 -15.73 -7.41
C ALA A 86 11.66 -16.96 -6.53
N LEU A 87 11.15 -16.79 -5.30
CA LEU A 87 10.79 -17.90 -4.40
C LEU A 87 9.74 -18.85 -5.03
N ALA A 88 8.74 -18.29 -5.70
CA ALA A 88 7.70 -19.09 -6.36
C ALA A 88 8.25 -19.94 -7.52
N ARG A 89 9.40 -19.55 -8.11
CA ARG A 89 10.13 -20.31 -9.12
C ARG A 89 11.16 -21.28 -8.55
N GLY A 90 11.26 -21.37 -7.21
CA GLY A 90 12.26 -22.22 -6.55
C GLY A 90 13.64 -21.59 -6.46
N GLU A 91 13.78 -20.32 -6.76
CA GLU A 91 15.04 -19.58 -6.65
C GLU A 91 15.29 -19.15 -5.19
N ARG A 92 16.53 -18.81 -4.86
CA ARG A 92 16.87 -18.35 -3.52
C ARG A 92 16.49 -16.88 -3.32
N LEU A 93 15.73 -16.61 -2.26
CA LEU A 93 15.52 -15.23 -1.81
C LEU A 93 16.80 -14.70 -1.16
N THR A 94 17.19 -13.48 -1.55
CA THR A 94 18.31 -12.74 -0.96
C THR A 94 17.87 -11.34 -0.59
N VAL A 95 18.59 -10.71 0.34
CA VAL A 95 18.33 -9.30 0.72
C VAL A 95 18.47 -8.36 -0.49
N GLY A 96 19.28 -8.74 -1.49
CA GLY A 96 19.49 -7.98 -2.72
C GLY A 96 18.20 -7.73 -3.52
N HIS A 97 17.20 -8.65 -3.45
CA HIS A 97 15.92 -8.47 -4.12
C HIS A 97 15.18 -7.18 -3.69
N LEU A 98 15.41 -6.70 -2.46
CA LEU A 98 14.86 -5.41 -2.00
C LEU A 98 15.22 -4.25 -2.95
N PHE A 99 16.37 -4.32 -3.58
CA PHE A 99 16.91 -3.28 -4.47
C PHE A 99 16.67 -3.57 -5.95
N GLU A 100 16.05 -4.67 -6.33
CA GLU A 100 15.80 -5.00 -7.74
C GLU A 100 14.81 -4.05 -8.43
N GLY A 101 13.96 -3.36 -7.66
CA GLY A 101 13.11 -2.29 -8.18
C GLY A 101 13.91 -1.12 -8.79
N PHE A 102 15.17 -0.94 -8.40
CA PHE A 102 16.06 0.09 -8.93
C PHE A 102 16.71 -0.29 -10.27
N GLN A 103 16.56 -1.52 -10.73
CA GLN A 103 17.28 -2.09 -11.88
C GLN A 103 16.34 -2.41 -13.04
N GLY A 104 16.91 -2.67 -14.22
CA GLY A 104 16.21 -3.26 -15.35
C GLY A 104 15.08 -2.40 -15.94
N GLY A 105 15.19 -1.07 -15.89
CA GLY A 105 14.18 -0.16 -16.46
C GLY A 105 12.91 -0.04 -15.60
N ARG A 106 12.84 -0.69 -14.44
CA ARG A 106 11.68 -0.68 -13.52
C ARG A 106 11.59 0.58 -12.66
N LEU A 107 12.73 1.26 -12.46
CA LEU A 107 12.84 2.42 -11.58
C LEU A 107 11.88 3.53 -11.99
N ALA A 108 11.90 3.95 -13.25
CA ALA A 108 11.09 5.08 -13.71
C ALA A 108 9.58 4.88 -13.49
N PRO A 109 8.95 3.76 -13.90
CA PRO A 109 7.54 3.54 -13.63
C PRO A 109 7.22 3.40 -12.13
N LEU A 110 8.10 2.85 -11.30
CA LEU A 110 7.89 2.78 -9.85
C LEU A 110 8.02 4.15 -9.18
N LEU A 111 8.94 5.00 -9.64
CA LEU A 111 9.04 6.40 -9.19
C LEU A 111 7.78 7.18 -9.54
N VAL A 112 7.19 6.98 -10.72
CA VAL A 112 5.91 7.60 -11.10
C VAL A 112 4.82 7.22 -10.09
N LEU A 113 4.72 5.95 -9.66
CA LEU A 113 3.82 5.57 -8.58
C LEU A 113 4.14 6.35 -7.30
N GLY A 114 5.41 6.46 -6.91
CA GLY A 114 5.83 7.20 -5.73
C GLY A 114 5.45 8.68 -5.78
N PHE A 115 5.64 9.34 -6.92
CA PHE A 115 5.23 10.74 -7.11
C PHE A 115 3.71 10.93 -7.08
N ILE A 116 2.93 9.99 -7.65
CA ILE A 116 1.46 10.03 -7.55
C ILE A 116 1.04 9.88 -6.08
N TRP A 117 1.66 8.98 -5.32
CA TRP A 117 1.40 8.82 -3.90
C TRP A 117 1.71 10.11 -3.13
N LEU A 118 2.88 10.68 -3.37
CA LEU A 118 3.28 11.96 -2.75
C LEU A 118 2.28 13.08 -3.09
N ALA A 119 1.84 13.18 -4.34
CA ALA A 119 0.84 14.17 -4.75
C ALA A 119 -0.50 14.00 -4.01
N ILE A 120 -0.93 12.75 -3.77
CA ILE A 120 -2.13 12.46 -2.95
C ILE A 120 -1.93 12.95 -1.53
N LEU A 121 -0.78 12.64 -0.89
CA LEU A 121 -0.49 13.07 0.48
C LEU A 121 -0.41 14.60 0.60
N VAL A 122 0.25 15.28 -0.33
CA VAL A 122 0.33 16.75 -0.37
C VAL A 122 -1.06 17.35 -0.59
N GLY A 123 -1.85 16.82 -1.50
CA GLY A 123 -3.23 17.25 -1.73
C GLY A 123 -4.09 17.12 -0.46
N LEU A 124 -4.00 15.98 0.23
CA LEU A 124 -4.69 15.77 1.50
C LEU A 124 -4.23 16.77 2.58
N ALA A 125 -2.92 17.04 2.69
CA ALA A 125 -2.39 18.01 3.64
C ALA A 125 -2.93 19.43 3.35
N ILE A 126 -2.95 19.84 2.08
CA ILE A 126 -3.52 21.13 1.66
C ILE A 126 -5.01 21.23 2.02
N VAL A 127 -5.79 20.20 1.71
CA VAL A 127 -7.22 20.14 2.02
C VAL A 127 -7.44 20.19 3.54
N ALA A 128 -6.66 19.45 4.32
CA ALA A 128 -6.76 19.43 5.78
C ALA A 128 -6.43 20.80 6.38
N VAL A 129 -5.38 21.46 5.92
CA VAL A 129 -5.00 22.81 6.37
C VAL A 129 -6.06 23.85 5.98
N ALA A 130 -6.52 23.84 4.74
CA ALA A 130 -7.56 24.76 4.27
C ALA A 130 -8.87 24.58 5.08
N PHE A 131 -9.26 23.32 5.31
CA PHE A 131 -10.45 23.02 6.12
C PHE A 131 -10.28 23.47 7.58
N ALA A 132 -9.13 23.23 8.18
CA ALA A 132 -8.84 23.67 9.54
C ALA A 132 -8.91 25.22 9.63
N TYR A 133 -8.37 25.92 8.63
CA TYR A 133 -8.45 27.38 8.56
C TYR A 133 -9.90 27.88 8.46
N VAL A 134 -10.72 27.26 7.62
CA VAL A 134 -12.14 27.62 7.48
C VAL A 134 -12.95 27.27 8.74
N ALA A 135 -12.73 26.10 9.33
CA ALA A 135 -13.47 25.60 10.49
C ALA A 135 -13.16 26.41 11.78
N LEU A 136 -11.89 26.78 11.96
CA LEU A 136 -11.50 27.61 13.10
C LEU A 136 -11.92 29.07 12.90
N GLY A 137 -11.98 29.53 11.64
CA GLY A 137 -12.30 30.93 11.27
C GLY A 137 -11.38 31.95 11.91
N ALA A 138 -11.45 33.21 11.46
CA ALA A 138 -10.71 34.28 12.10
C ALA A 138 -11.17 34.54 13.56
N SER A 139 -12.45 34.29 13.86
CA SER A 139 -13.05 34.39 15.20
C SER A 139 -12.61 33.28 16.16
N GLY A 140 -12.39 32.03 15.65
CA GLY A 140 -11.88 30.93 16.46
C GLY A 140 -10.42 31.06 16.84
N VAL A 141 -9.60 31.56 15.93
CA VAL A 141 -8.19 31.88 16.22
C VAL A 141 -8.07 33.04 17.22
N SER A 142 -8.87 34.11 17.09
CA SER A 142 -8.90 35.21 18.06
C SER A 142 -9.43 34.76 19.43
N ALA A 143 -10.42 33.87 19.48
CA ALA A 143 -10.91 33.28 20.73
C ALA A 143 -9.87 32.41 21.42
N LEU A 144 -9.10 31.61 20.67
CA LEU A 144 -7.99 30.80 21.19
C LEU A 144 -6.83 31.68 21.71
N MET A 145 -6.55 32.80 21.03
CA MET A 145 -5.57 33.81 21.50
C MET A 145 -6.05 34.52 22.76
N ALA A 146 -7.34 34.86 22.85
CA ALA A 146 -7.93 35.48 24.03
C ALA A 146 -7.91 34.54 25.26
N LEU A 147 -8.09 33.23 25.04
CA LEU A 147 -7.95 32.21 26.07
C LEU A 147 -6.52 32.10 26.64
N GLY A 148 -5.49 32.39 25.83
CA GLY A 148 -4.11 32.47 26.32
C GLY A 148 -3.82 33.72 27.12
N ALA A 149 -4.66 34.74 27.01
CA ALA A 149 -4.50 36.04 27.69
C ALA A 149 -5.34 36.19 28.99
N ASP A 150 -6.48 35.48 29.11
CA ASP A 150 -7.38 35.55 30.25
C ASP A 150 -7.69 34.17 30.82
N ALA A 151 -7.27 33.91 32.06
CA ALA A 151 -7.53 32.69 32.81
C ALA A 151 -9.00 32.45 33.22
N GLN A 152 -9.92 33.37 32.87
CA GLN A 152 -11.36 33.35 33.20
C GLN A 152 -12.24 33.24 31.95
N ALA A 153 -11.83 32.47 30.96
CA ALA A 153 -12.68 32.21 29.80
C ALA A 153 -13.97 31.52 30.21
N ASP A 154 -15.10 32.15 29.91
CA ASP A 154 -16.44 31.67 30.24
C ASP A 154 -16.74 30.39 29.45
N TYR A 155 -17.09 29.30 30.16
CA TYR A 155 -17.45 27.99 29.58
C TYR A 155 -18.55 28.08 28.51
N VAL A 156 -19.43 29.09 28.62
CA VAL A 156 -20.52 29.35 27.67
C VAL A 156 -19.99 29.69 26.27
N THR A 157 -18.87 30.37 26.19
CA THR A 157 -18.23 30.77 24.92
C THR A 157 -17.34 29.69 24.35
N LEU A 158 -16.72 28.87 25.21
CA LEU A 158 -15.79 27.80 24.80
C LEU A 158 -16.48 26.55 24.28
N THR A 159 -17.60 26.14 24.89
CA THR A 159 -18.27 24.88 24.54
C THR A 159 -18.70 24.82 23.07
N PRO A 160 -19.38 25.85 22.48
CA PRO A 160 -19.73 25.82 21.06
C PRO A 160 -18.52 25.81 20.15
N LEU A 161 -17.44 26.50 20.52
CA LEU A 161 -16.19 26.54 19.75
C LEU A 161 -15.51 25.15 19.72
N LEU A 162 -15.38 24.50 20.88
CA LEU A 162 -14.82 23.15 20.99
C LEU A 162 -15.68 22.10 20.27
N LEU A 163 -17.01 22.22 20.36
CA LEU A 163 -17.92 21.32 19.63
C LEU A 163 -17.78 21.51 18.12
N SER A 164 -17.78 22.73 17.62
CA SER A 164 -17.64 22.99 16.18
C SER A 164 -16.27 22.55 15.65
N ALA A 165 -15.20 22.79 16.38
CA ALA A 165 -13.85 22.33 16.05
C ALA A 165 -13.76 20.79 16.06
N GLY A 166 -14.41 20.14 17.04
CA GLY A 166 -14.48 18.68 17.13
C GLY A 166 -15.23 18.04 15.95
N VAL A 167 -16.40 18.58 15.59
CA VAL A 167 -17.15 18.13 14.43
C VAL A 167 -16.37 18.34 13.15
N ALA A 168 -15.75 19.50 12.98
CA ALA A 168 -14.91 19.82 11.82
C ALA A 168 -13.74 18.84 11.72
N PHE A 169 -13.06 18.54 12.83
CA PHE A 169 -11.97 17.54 12.87
C PHE A 169 -12.47 16.15 12.45
N LEU A 170 -13.62 15.71 12.95
CA LEU A 170 -14.18 14.40 12.59
C LEU A 170 -14.53 14.32 11.09
N VAL A 171 -15.10 15.37 10.52
CA VAL A 171 -15.44 15.41 9.08
C VAL A 171 -14.18 15.33 8.23
N ILE A 172 -13.15 16.15 8.52
CA ILE A 172 -11.91 16.09 7.74
C ILE A 172 -11.17 14.76 7.92
N ALA A 173 -11.14 14.22 9.14
CA ALA A 173 -10.55 12.92 9.40
C ALA A 173 -11.25 11.82 8.58
N MET A 174 -12.58 11.84 8.50
CA MET A 174 -13.35 10.90 7.71
C MET A 174 -13.05 11.02 6.20
N ILE A 175 -12.95 12.25 5.69
CA ILE A 175 -12.57 12.50 4.29
C ILE A 175 -11.15 11.97 4.04
N CYS A 176 -10.19 12.31 4.89
CA CYS A 176 -8.80 11.86 4.75
C CYS A 176 -8.71 10.32 4.79
N VAL A 177 -9.37 9.67 5.74
CA VAL A 177 -9.39 8.20 5.83
C VAL A 177 -9.99 7.59 4.58
N THR A 178 -11.10 8.15 4.07
CA THR A 178 -11.73 7.65 2.84
C THR A 178 -10.79 7.75 1.65
N VAL A 179 -10.15 8.91 1.43
CA VAL A 179 -9.22 9.10 0.31
C VAL A 179 -7.99 8.19 0.44
N VAL A 180 -7.42 8.04 1.65
CA VAL A 180 -6.29 7.13 1.89
C VAL A 180 -6.70 5.68 1.63
N LEU A 181 -7.90 5.26 2.03
CA LEU A 181 -8.41 3.91 1.77
C LEU A 181 -8.55 3.64 0.26
N LEU A 182 -9.17 4.56 -0.49
CA LEU A 182 -9.29 4.44 -1.93
C LEU A 182 -7.92 4.42 -2.63
N ALA A 183 -6.99 5.25 -2.17
CA ALA A 183 -5.63 5.24 -2.66
C ALA A 183 -4.92 3.91 -2.33
N ALA A 184 -5.07 3.38 -1.11
CA ALA A 184 -4.51 2.09 -0.72
C ALA A 184 -5.02 0.96 -1.62
N MET A 185 -6.31 0.93 -1.98
CA MET A 185 -6.88 -0.02 -2.94
C MET A 185 -6.20 0.07 -4.30
N ALA A 186 -5.94 1.30 -4.79
CA ALA A 186 -5.26 1.51 -6.06
C ALA A 186 -3.77 1.09 -5.99
N TYR A 187 -3.13 1.26 -4.84
CA TYR A 187 -1.69 0.95 -4.67
C TYR A 187 -1.39 -0.49 -4.30
N TRP A 188 -2.38 -1.27 -3.82
CA TRP A 188 -2.14 -2.59 -3.26
C TRP A 188 -1.40 -3.53 -4.19
N PHE A 189 -1.84 -3.66 -5.44
CA PHE A 189 -1.20 -4.50 -6.46
C PHE A 189 -0.36 -3.71 -7.47
N ALA A 190 -0.41 -2.38 -7.46
CA ALA A 190 0.23 -1.58 -8.50
C ALA A 190 1.74 -1.84 -8.66
N PRO A 191 2.57 -1.93 -7.58
CA PRO A 191 3.98 -2.29 -7.74
C PRO A 191 4.18 -3.67 -8.36
N ALA A 192 3.36 -4.67 -7.97
CA ALA A 192 3.42 -6.02 -8.54
C ALA A 192 3.08 -6.02 -10.04
N LEU A 193 2.02 -5.31 -10.43
CA LEU A 193 1.59 -5.16 -11.83
C LEU A 193 2.67 -4.49 -12.69
N VAL A 194 3.34 -3.48 -12.16
CA VAL A 194 4.44 -2.81 -12.85
C VAL A 194 5.63 -3.76 -13.05
N VAL A 195 6.08 -4.45 -12.00
CA VAL A 195 7.34 -5.22 -12.09
C VAL A 195 7.16 -6.63 -12.68
N LEU A 196 5.99 -7.25 -12.49
CA LEU A 196 5.73 -8.63 -12.93
C LEU A 196 5.01 -8.70 -14.27
N ASN A 197 4.17 -7.70 -14.59
CA ASN A 197 3.38 -7.68 -15.83
C ASN A 197 3.84 -6.59 -16.81
N GLY A 198 4.75 -5.70 -16.41
CA GLY A 198 5.18 -4.57 -17.25
C GLY A 198 4.09 -3.51 -17.47
N GLU A 199 3.08 -3.44 -16.60
CA GLU A 199 2.00 -2.47 -16.72
C GLU A 199 2.48 -1.03 -16.54
N PRO A 200 1.99 -0.09 -17.38
CA PRO A 200 2.21 1.34 -17.14
C PRO A 200 1.63 1.77 -15.79
N PRO A 201 2.24 2.72 -15.06
CA PRO A 201 1.88 3.06 -13.68
C PRO A 201 0.39 3.40 -13.49
N VAL A 202 -0.18 4.22 -14.39
CA VAL A 202 -1.60 4.62 -14.29
C VAL A 202 -2.54 3.45 -14.58
N SER A 203 -2.19 2.58 -15.54
CA SER A 203 -2.93 1.35 -15.82
C SER A 203 -2.87 0.41 -14.62
N ALA A 204 -1.68 0.23 -14.01
CA ALA A 204 -1.48 -0.60 -12.81
C ALA A 204 -2.36 -0.11 -11.64
N LEU A 205 -2.44 1.20 -11.40
CA LEU A 205 -3.31 1.78 -10.37
C LEU A 205 -4.78 1.50 -10.63
N ARG A 206 -5.24 1.68 -11.87
CA ARG A 206 -6.64 1.42 -12.26
C ARG A 206 -7.00 -0.05 -12.10
N LYS A 207 -6.15 -0.96 -12.61
CA LYS A 207 -6.37 -2.42 -12.49
C LYS A 207 -6.34 -2.88 -11.03
N SER A 208 -5.43 -2.33 -10.20
CA SER A 208 -5.37 -2.62 -8.77
C SER A 208 -6.64 -2.17 -8.05
N PHE A 209 -7.14 -0.97 -8.36
CA PHE A 209 -8.37 -0.44 -7.78
C PHE A 209 -9.60 -1.27 -8.17
N ASP A 210 -9.73 -1.61 -9.46
CA ASP A 210 -10.81 -2.46 -9.95
C ASP A 210 -10.76 -3.86 -9.33
N ALA A 211 -9.57 -4.46 -9.23
CA ALA A 211 -9.35 -5.73 -8.53
C ALA A 211 -9.82 -5.69 -7.08
N SER A 212 -9.48 -4.62 -6.37
CA SER A 212 -9.88 -4.44 -4.97
C SER A 212 -11.38 -4.28 -4.81
N LEU A 213 -12.03 -3.48 -5.67
CA LEU A 213 -13.49 -3.29 -5.67
C LEU A 213 -14.25 -4.59 -5.99
N ARG A 214 -13.82 -5.32 -7.02
CA ARG A 214 -14.45 -6.59 -7.42
C ARG A 214 -14.34 -7.66 -6.34
N ASN A 215 -13.33 -7.57 -5.48
CA ASN A 215 -12.99 -8.56 -4.47
C ASN A 215 -13.10 -8.05 -3.03
N ILE A 216 -13.99 -7.07 -2.79
CA ILE A 216 -14.14 -6.43 -1.49
C ILE A 216 -14.38 -7.41 -0.35
N GLY A 217 -15.11 -8.53 -0.59
CA GLY A 217 -15.35 -9.57 0.41
C GLY A 217 -14.07 -10.28 0.86
N ALA A 218 -13.17 -10.59 -0.08
CA ALA A 218 -11.87 -11.17 0.25
C ALA A 218 -10.98 -10.17 1.00
N PHE A 219 -11.00 -8.90 0.60
CA PHE A 219 -10.25 -7.84 1.29
C PHE A 219 -10.79 -7.54 2.68
N LEU A 220 -12.10 -7.60 2.90
CA LEU A 220 -12.68 -7.43 4.25
C LEU A 220 -12.21 -8.54 5.18
N LEU A 221 -12.29 -9.81 4.75
CA LEU A 221 -11.79 -10.93 5.55
C LEU A 221 -10.28 -10.82 5.79
N TYR A 222 -9.50 -10.48 4.74
CA TYR A 222 -8.09 -10.21 4.86
C TYR A 222 -7.79 -9.13 5.91
N SER A 223 -8.54 -8.01 5.88
CA SER A 223 -8.32 -6.87 6.77
C SER A 223 -8.65 -7.20 8.24
N VAL A 224 -9.70 -7.99 8.49
CA VAL A 224 -10.04 -8.45 9.85
C VAL A 224 -8.89 -9.29 10.43
N ILE A 225 -8.35 -10.22 9.64
CA ILE A 225 -7.21 -11.05 10.05
C ILE A 225 -5.97 -10.18 10.26
N TYR A 226 -5.71 -9.22 9.34
CA TYR A 226 -4.59 -8.28 9.45
C TYR A 226 -4.64 -7.50 10.77
N ILE A 227 -5.79 -6.96 11.14
CA ILE A 227 -5.95 -6.19 12.39
C ILE A 227 -5.60 -7.06 13.60
N GLY A 228 -6.11 -8.30 13.65
CA GLY A 228 -5.78 -9.24 14.71
C GLY A 228 -4.28 -9.54 14.78
N LEU A 229 -3.65 -9.83 13.64
CA LEU A 229 -2.21 -10.08 13.56
C LEU A 229 -1.38 -8.84 13.91
N ALA A 230 -1.81 -7.65 13.51
CA ALA A 230 -1.12 -6.40 13.81
C ALA A 230 -1.15 -6.08 15.32
N ILE A 231 -2.27 -6.33 15.98
CA ILE A 231 -2.36 -6.21 17.45
C ILE A 231 -1.37 -7.17 18.10
N VAL A 232 -1.37 -8.45 17.73
CA VAL A 232 -0.45 -9.46 18.29
C VAL A 232 1.02 -9.10 18.01
N ALA A 233 1.33 -8.64 16.79
CA ALA A 233 2.69 -8.24 16.41
C ALA A 233 3.20 -7.03 17.20
N SER A 234 2.32 -6.18 17.70
CA SER A 234 2.68 -4.98 18.46
C SER A 234 2.95 -5.26 19.96
N ILE A 235 2.41 -6.37 20.51
CA ILE A 235 2.56 -6.72 21.94
C ILE A 235 4.03 -6.83 22.35
N PRO A 236 4.93 -7.57 21.63
CA PRO A 236 6.33 -7.67 22.01
C PRO A 236 7.14 -6.44 21.55
N ALA A 237 6.75 -5.23 21.98
CA ALA A 237 7.40 -3.97 21.60
C ALA A 237 7.59 -3.79 20.07
N GLY A 238 6.67 -4.34 19.28
CA GLY A 238 6.70 -4.25 17.82
C GLY A 238 7.62 -5.28 17.12
N LEU A 239 8.30 -6.17 17.85
CA LEU A 239 9.16 -7.19 17.21
C LEU A 239 8.39 -8.13 16.28
N GLY A 240 7.10 -8.33 16.49
CA GLY A 240 6.26 -9.12 15.61
C GLY A 240 6.17 -8.57 14.16
N TRP A 241 6.47 -7.30 13.96
CA TRP A 241 6.50 -6.70 12.63
C TRP A 241 7.64 -7.23 11.74
N LEU A 242 8.70 -7.81 12.34
CA LEU A 242 9.75 -8.53 11.59
C LEU A 242 9.20 -9.76 10.84
N VAL A 243 8.10 -10.31 11.31
CA VAL A 243 7.40 -11.43 10.69
C VAL A 243 6.20 -10.93 9.89
N LEU A 244 5.39 -10.06 10.47
CA LEU A 244 4.16 -9.57 9.84
C LEU A 244 4.44 -8.74 8.58
N GLY A 245 5.51 -7.95 8.55
CA GLY A 245 5.91 -7.18 7.36
C GLY A 245 6.12 -8.06 6.13
N PRO A 246 7.00 -9.07 6.18
CA PRO A 246 7.12 -10.07 5.12
C PRO A 246 5.81 -10.79 4.78
N MET A 247 4.99 -11.10 5.79
CA MET A 247 3.70 -11.74 5.57
C MET A 247 2.72 -10.85 4.79
N VAL A 248 2.70 -9.55 5.04
CA VAL A 248 1.90 -8.61 4.23
C VAL A 248 2.37 -8.60 2.78
N ALA A 249 3.68 -8.60 2.54
CA ALA A 249 4.24 -8.65 1.19
C ALA A 249 3.90 -9.98 0.49
N GLY A 250 4.09 -11.11 1.17
CA GLY A 250 3.73 -12.43 0.64
C GLY A 250 2.24 -12.58 0.34
N SER A 251 1.37 -12.00 1.18
CA SER A 251 -0.08 -12.01 0.96
C SER A 251 -0.50 -11.14 -0.23
N CYS A 252 0.17 -10.00 -0.44
CA CYS A 252 -0.02 -9.18 -1.63
C CYS A 252 0.36 -9.97 -2.91
N TYR A 253 1.49 -10.68 -2.88
CA TYR A 253 1.90 -11.55 -3.98
C TYR A 253 0.90 -12.70 -4.23
N ALA A 254 0.43 -13.37 -3.17
CA ALA A 254 -0.58 -14.42 -3.26
C ALA A 254 -1.91 -13.90 -3.85
N GLY A 255 -2.36 -12.72 -3.41
CA GLY A 255 -3.53 -12.04 -3.95
C GLY A 255 -3.36 -11.67 -5.43
N TRP A 256 -2.21 -11.09 -5.80
CA TRP A 256 -1.89 -10.81 -7.19
C TRP A 256 -1.96 -12.06 -8.06
N ARG A 257 -1.34 -13.17 -7.61
CA ARG A 257 -1.32 -14.44 -8.34
C ARG A 257 -2.72 -15.04 -8.52
N THR A 258 -3.62 -14.87 -7.54
CA THR A 258 -4.98 -15.41 -7.60
C THR A 258 -5.93 -14.55 -8.40
N ILE A 259 -5.76 -13.23 -8.39
CA ILE A 259 -6.67 -12.29 -9.06
C ILE A 259 -6.26 -12.01 -10.52
N PHE A 260 -4.95 -11.97 -10.80
CA PHE A 260 -4.40 -11.67 -12.14
C PHE A 260 -3.75 -12.88 -12.82
N GLY A 261 -3.65 -14.02 -12.13
CA GLY A 261 -3.17 -15.26 -12.72
C GLY A 261 -4.26 -15.94 -13.57
N PRO A 262 -3.92 -17.02 -14.29
CA PRO A 262 -4.90 -17.79 -15.03
C PRO A 262 -5.98 -18.34 -14.09
N PRO A 263 -7.26 -18.34 -14.51
CA PRO A 263 -8.36 -18.89 -13.72
C PRO A 263 -8.07 -20.33 -13.26
N ALA A 264 -8.61 -20.71 -12.10
CA ALA A 264 -8.36 -22.04 -11.52
C ALA A 264 -8.73 -23.18 -12.48
N ASP A 265 -9.81 -22.97 -13.23
CA ASP A 265 -10.34 -23.97 -14.18
C ASP A 265 -9.47 -24.17 -15.44
N SER A 266 -8.54 -23.25 -15.71
CA SER A 266 -7.60 -23.32 -16.84
C SER A 266 -6.28 -24.00 -16.48
N ARG A 267 -6.09 -24.40 -15.22
CA ARG A 267 -4.85 -25.08 -14.80
C ARG A 267 -4.93 -26.54 -15.18
N PRO A 268 -3.89 -27.12 -15.81
CA PRO A 268 -3.85 -28.56 -16.05
C PRO A 268 -3.95 -29.28 -14.70
N ALA A 269 -4.73 -30.37 -14.68
CA ALA A 269 -4.83 -31.24 -13.51
C ALA A 269 -3.43 -31.69 -13.08
N PRO A 270 -3.14 -31.76 -11.78
CA PRO A 270 -1.87 -32.28 -11.30
C PRO A 270 -1.73 -33.72 -11.80
N GLY A 271 -0.70 -33.98 -12.62
CA GLY A 271 -0.34 -35.30 -13.14
C GLY A 271 0.25 -36.19 -12.06
#